data_648110f3637296d4a1a821127e260936
#
_entry.id   648110f3637296d4a1a821127e260936
#
_cell.length_a   1.000
_cell.length_b   1.000
_cell.length_c   1.000
_cell.angle_alpha   90.00
_cell.angle_beta   90.00
_cell.angle_gamma   90.00
#
_symmetry.space_group_name_H-M   'P 1'
#
loop_
_entity.id
_entity.type
_entity.pdbx_description
1 polymer ?
#
loop_
_entity_poly.entity_id
_entity_poly.type
_entity_poly.pdbx_seq_one_letter_code
_entity_poly.pdbx_strand_id
1 'polypeptide(L)'
;EQRIRLKVTESMDVGDTRAMIAAVDAAKDGDLTLSRLSDRVSAGKPSQPIDPVWMRTVAQTLEKLKDLRWRYLEGPSRRGRAEMGIVNSTGCTSVWGSTYPYHPYPFPWTSHLFQDSPSVAMGLFEGHMAKMAEGFKAVRLAELELKGEYVAERDEDFFRRFDWHRFNEDEWLLCPPVVSIGGDGAMYDIGFQNLSRALMSGMPIKVLVVDTQVYSNTGGQACTSGFIGQVSDMAPYGKAQKGKQETRKEISLIGMAHRTAYVMQGTIAHVNHLLESYIDGLNSRRPALFNIYAVCPPEHGVGDDASVAQSKMAVESRAYPLFRFDPDAGVTFGECVSLEGNPAAEADWPTYALKYQDESGQEKSIALPMTFADFAATEARFGKQFKKAPPDTWNDAMVPIAEFLTLDADDREGKFPYIWAVDAKNRLMRLLVTEDLVRSTEERLHFWRQLKGIAGLDRVAEDSDGVAERVRAELIAKITASLGVMGSDSAIAPAGTAKVSGGDTPAAGDFEPCWVETPECTACDECMAIAPKTFAYNDQKLAVVIDPKGAKFADIVKAAEKCTAGCIHPGTPWNAAEPGLEKLTVRAAKFN
;
A
#
# COMPACT_ATOMS: atom_id res chain seq x y z
N GLU A 1 -6.91 23.38 32.26
CA GLU A 1 -7.52 24.68 32.46
C GLU A 1 -7.61 25.03 33.96
N GLN A 2 -8.31 24.22 34.77
CA GLN A 2 -8.48 24.48 36.21
C GLN A 2 -7.13 24.61 36.96
N ARG A 3 -6.15 23.76 36.65
CA ARG A 3 -4.82 23.80 37.27
C ARG A 3 -4.04 25.07 36.89
N ILE A 4 -4.14 25.52 35.65
CA ILE A 4 -3.53 26.79 35.21
C ILE A 4 -4.19 27.99 35.91
N ARG A 5 -5.50 27.99 36.06
CA ARG A 5 -6.22 29.00 36.84
C ARG A 5 -5.72 29.05 38.30
N LEU A 6 -5.57 27.87 38.94
CA LEU A 6 -5.04 27.78 40.30
C LEU A 6 -3.61 28.34 40.40
N LYS A 7 -2.71 27.99 39.48
CA LYS A 7 -1.34 28.52 39.48
C LYS A 7 -1.29 30.04 39.37
N VAL A 8 -2.13 30.63 38.52
CA VAL A 8 -2.27 32.07 38.43
C VAL A 8 -2.75 32.69 39.76
N THR A 9 -3.71 32.03 40.43
CA THR A 9 -4.26 32.50 41.71
C THR A 9 -3.30 32.32 42.87
N GLU A 10 -2.49 31.26 42.89
CA GLU A 10 -1.47 31.00 43.89
C GLU A 10 -0.29 31.99 43.80
N SER A 11 0.00 32.52 42.60
CA SER A 11 1.05 33.50 42.35
C SER A 11 0.66 34.93 42.74
N MET A 12 -0.59 35.14 43.16
CA MET A 12 -1.14 36.45 43.56
C MET A 12 -1.53 36.39 45.02
N ASP A 13 -1.24 37.48 45.75
CA ASP A 13 -1.63 37.58 47.16
C ASP A 13 -3.17 37.56 47.31
N VAL A 14 -3.64 36.72 48.22
CA VAL A 14 -4.97 36.11 48.24
C VAL A 14 -6.12 37.06 48.59
N GLY A 15 -5.93 38.38 48.45
CA GLY A 15 -7.01 39.38 48.73
C GLY A 15 -8.20 39.33 47.78
N ASP A 16 -8.01 39.01 46.49
CA ASP A 16 -9.07 39.18 45.49
C ASP A 16 -9.06 38.26 44.27
N THR A 17 -8.69 37.00 44.47
CA THR A 17 -8.70 35.95 43.45
C THR A 17 -10.06 35.72 42.82
N ARG A 18 -11.15 35.94 43.56
CA ARG A 18 -12.52 35.82 43.03
C ARG A 18 -12.84 36.95 42.05
N ALA A 19 -12.37 38.16 42.32
CA ALA A 19 -12.58 39.30 41.42
C ALA A 19 -11.80 39.16 40.10
N MET A 20 -10.58 38.55 40.16
CA MET A 20 -9.80 38.25 38.98
C MET A 20 -10.38 37.14 38.14
N ILE A 21 -10.84 36.06 38.76
CA ILE A 21 -11.54 34.98 38.04
C ILE A 21 -12.82 35.55 37.40
N ALA A 22 -13.57 36.36 38.13
CA ALA A 22 -14.76 37.01 37.58
C ALA A 22 -14.44 38.01 36.46
N ALA A 23 -13.30 38.72 36.52
CA ALA A 23 -12.85 39.62 35.45
C ALA A 23 -12.37 38.86 34.20
N VAL A 24 -11.70 37.71 34.38
CA VAL A 24 -11.31 36.81 33.26
C VAL A 24 -12.55 36.14 32.68
N ASP A 25 -13.49 35.69 33.51
CA ASP A 25 -14.73 35.04 33.03
C ASP A 25 -15.73 36.02 32.41
N ALA A 26 -15.71 37.29 32.81
CA ALA A 26 -16.54 38.37 32.23
C ALA A 26 -15.98 38.95 30.92
N ALA A 27 -14.72 38.74 30.62
CA ALA A 27 -14.09 39.19 29.36
C ALA A 27 -14.44 38.23 28.22
N LYS A 28 -15.69 38.26 27.78
CA LYS A 28 -16.18 37.48 26.64
C LYS A 28 -15.72 37.94 25.27
N ASP A 29 -15.22 39.14 25.13
CA ASP A 29 -14.87 39.75 23.85
C ASP A 29 -13.56 40.54 23.94
N GLY A 30 -12.43 39.88 23.61
CA GLY A 30 -11.18 40.53 23.12
C GLY A 30 -10.55 41.74 23.91
N ASP A 31 -11.13 42.16 25.01
CA ASP A 31 -10.85 43.43 25.68
C ASP A 31 -10.05 43.30 27.00
N LEU A 32 -9.39 42.14 27.21
CA LEU A 32 -8.53 41.90 28.38
C LEU A 32 -7.15 42.51 28.15
N THR A 33 -6.98 43.78 28.49
CA THR A 33 -5.65 44.39 28.53
C THR A 33 -5.05 44.29 29.93
N LEU A 34 -3.72 44.12 30.01
CA LEU A 34 -2.97 44.02 31.26
C LEU A 34 -3.20 45.24 32.18
N SER A 35 -3.41 46.42 31.61
CA SER A 35 -3.74 47.64 32.33
C SER A 35 -5.09 47.55 33.06
N ARG A 36 -6.12 47.03 32.40
CA ARG A 36 -7.45 46.86 33.03
C ARG A 36 -7.46 45.76 34.12
N LEU A 37 -6.62 44.73 33.98
CA LEU A 37 -6.42 43.75 35.04
C LEU A 37 -5.68 44.38 36.23
N SER A 38 -4.62 45.15 35.98
CA SER A 38 -3.85 45.85 36.98
C SER A 38 -4.69 46.86 37.77
N ASP A 39 -5.53 47.64 37.09
CA ASP A 39 -6.39 48.64 37.72
C ASP A 39 -7.46 48.03 38.64
N ARG A 40 -7.95 46.82 38.32
CA ARG A 40 -8.92 46.09 39.14
C ARG A 40 -8.29 45.33 40.31
N VAL A 41 -7.01 44.95 40.21
CA VAL A 41 -6.24 44.24 41.24
C VAL A 41 -5.53 45.20 42.17
N SER A 42 -5.38 46.49 41.83
CA SER A 42 -4.62 47.50 42.58
C SER A 42 -5.22 47.88 43.93
N ALA A 43 -6.36 47.28 44.33
CA ALA A 43 -6.90 47.43 45.69
C ALA A 43 -6.14 46.60 46.77
N GLY A 44 -5.35 45.57 46.37
CA GLY A 44 -4.47 44.77 47.22
C GLY A 44 -3.04 44.86 46.68
N LYS A 45 -2.05 45.26 47.47
CA LYS A 45 -0.66 45.27 47.08
C LYS A 45 -0.18 43.83 46.86
N PRO A 46 0.30 43.43 45.66
CA PRO A 46 0.88 42.12 45.47
C PRO A 46 2.17 41.96 46.29
N SER A 47 2.34 40.86 47.01
CA SER A 47 3.50 40.59 47.85
C SER A 47 4.78 40.27 47.07
N GLN A 48 4.67 39.92 45.78
CA GLN A 48 5.80 39.74 44.86
C GLN A 48 5.48 40.38 43.48
N PRO A 49 6.49 40.95 42.78
CA PRO A 49 6.30 41.46 41.43
C PRO A 49 6.05 40.29 40.49
N ILE A 50 4.90 40.34 39.79
CA ILE A 50 4.54 39.35 38.77
C ILE A 50 5.24 39.77 37.48
N ASP A 51 5.92 38.82 36.81
CA ASP A 51 6.45 39.06 35.48
C ASP A 51 5.30 39.27 34.45
N PRO A 52 5.22 40.48 33.83
CA PRO A 52 4.14 40.80 32.91
C PRO A 52 4.17 39.92 31.64
N VAL A 53 5.34 39.43 31.23
CA VAL A 53 5.51 38.57 30.06
C VAL A 53 4.95 37.18 30.37
N TRP A 54 5.31 36.64 31.51
CA TRP A 54 4.78 35.36 31.99
C TRP A 54 3.25 35.42 32.14
N MET A 55 2.71 36.45 32.78
CA MET A 55 1.26 36.59 32.98
C MET A 55 0.51 36.67 31.64
N ARG A 56 1.05 37.38 30.64
CA ARG A 56 0.47 37.42 29.29
C ARG A 56 0.46 36.06 28.64
N THR A 57 1.55 35.32 28.69
CA THR A 57 1.70 33.98 28.11
C THR A 57 0.71 32.99 28.74
N VAL A 58 0.58 33.01 30.06
CA VAL A 58 -0.33 32.12 30.78
C VAL A 58 -1.80 32.48 30.52
N ALA A 59 -2.16 33.78 30.46
CA ALA A 59 -3.50 34.23 30.12
C ALA A 59 -3.89 33.81 28.68
N GLN A 60 -3.01 34.00 27.70
CA GLN A 60 -3.23 33.56 26.33
C GLN A 60 -3.36 32.03 26.22
N THR A 61 -2.57 31.31 26.97
CA THR A 61 -2.67 29.82 27.03
C THR A 61 -4.02 29.41 27.63
N LEU A 62 -4.49 30.09 28.68
CA LEU A 62 -5.79 29.83 29.28
C LEU A 62 -6.94 30.08 28.29
N GLU A 63 -6.91 31.18 27.52
CA GLU A 63 -7.90 31.45 26.47
C GLU A 63 -7.93 30.34 25.40
N LYS A 64 -6.75 29.93 24.94
CA LYS A 64 -6.64 28.83 23.95
C LYS A 64 -7.17 27.50 24.51
N LEU A 65 -6.93 27.20 25.79
CA LEU A 65 -7.48 26.03 26.44
C LEU A 65 -9.01 26.08 26.58
N LYS A 66 -9.58 27.26 26.85
CA LYS A 66 -11.05 27.48 26.90
C LYS A 66 -11.66 27.24 25.52
N ASP A 67 -11.05 27.83 24.46
CA ASP A 67 -11.52 27.68 23.08
C ASP A 67 -11.43 26.20 22.65
N LEU A 68 -10.32 25.52 22.94
CA LEU A 68 -10.15 24.10 22.66
C LEU A 68 -11.23 23.25 23.36
N ARG A 69 -11.46 23.49 24.66
CA ARG A 69 -12.50 22.79 25.41
C ARG A 69 -13.89 23.01 24.79
N TRP A 70 -14.22 24.25 24.43
CA TRP A 70 -15.49 24.56 23.78
C TRP A 70 -15.64 23.82 22.45
N ARG A 71 -14.60 23.79 21.60
CA ARG A 71 -14.63 23.06 20.32
C ARG A 71 -14.89 21.58 20.51
N TYR A 72 -14.29 20.96 21.53
CA TYR A 72 -14.46 19.54 21.80
C TYR A 72 -15.82 19.16 22.40
N LEU A 73 -16.38 20.03 23.24
CA LEU A 73 -17.60 19.71 23.99
C LEU A 73 -18.87 20.26 23.33
N GLU A 74 -18.78 21.39 22.66
CA GLU A 74 -19.93 22.10 22.12
C GLU A 74 -19.75 22.40 20.64
N GLY A 75 -18.79 23.25 20.29
CA GLY A 75 -18.52 23.71 18.92
C GLY A 75 -19.69 24.48 18.30
N PRO A 76 -19.57 24.90 17.02
CA PRO A 76 -20.66 25.62 16.31
C PRO A 76 -21.93 24.78 16.16
N SER A 77 -21.79 23.46 16.06
CA SER A 77 -22.88 22.50 15.87
C SER A 77 -23.60 22.12 17.19
N ARG A 78 -23.05 22.53 18.35
CA ARG A 78 -23.44 22.08 19.70
C ARG A 78 -23.35 20.56 19.91
N ARG A 79 -22.58 19.86 19.07
CA ARG A 79 -22.35 18.40 19.13
C ARG A 79 -20.91 18.05 19.52
N GLY A 80 -20.07 19.07 19.71
CA GLY A 80 -18.66 18.91 19.98
C GLY A 80 -17.84 18.54 18.74
N ARG A 81 -16.77 17.80 18.96
CA ARG A 81 -15.85 17.36 17.92
C ARG A 81 -16.53 16.39 16.96
N ALA A 82 -16.35 16.60 15.64
CA ALA A 82 -16.72 15.60 14.65
C ALA A 82 -15.76 14.41 14.69
N GLU A 83 -16.25 13.21 14.39
CA GLU A 83 -15.45 11.98 14.35
C GLU A 83 -14.71 11.82 13.03
N MET A 84 -15.24 12.37 11.93
CA MET A 84 -14.60 12.47 10.63
C MET A 84 -15.18 13.63 9.82
N GLY A 85 -14.50 13.99 8.72
CA GLY A 85 -15.02 14.91 7.71
C GLY A 85 -15.03 14.22 6.34
N ILE A 86 -16.09 14.40 5.56
CA ILE A 86 -16.24 13.77 4.24
C ILE A 86 -16.35 14.84 3.16
N VAL A 87 -15.57 14.63 2.08
CA VAL A 87 -15.67 15.36 0.82
C VAL A 87 -16.06 14.37 -0.27
N ASN A 88 -17.23 14.56 -0.86
CA ASN A 88 -17.77 13.66 -1.86
C ASN A 88 -17.61 14.25 -3.27
N SER A 89 -17.19 13.41 -4.23
CA SER A 89 -17.26 13.71 -5.65
C SER A 89 -18.69 13.52 -6.18
N THR A 90 -19.11 14.36 -7.10
CA THR A 90 -20.44 14.24 -7.73
C THR A 90 -20.56 12.90 -8.47
N GLY A 91 -21.68 12.20 -8.27
CA GLY A 91 -21.98 10.89 -8.85
C GLY A 91 -23.06 10.17 -8.06
N CYS A 92 -23.16 8.84 -8.16
CA CYS A 92 -24.07 8.02 -7.35
C CYS A 92 -23.85 8.25 -5.84
N THR A 93 -22.62 8.50 -5.43
CA THR A 93 -22.28 8.81 -4.04
C THR A 93 -22.94 10.10 -3.53
N SER A 94 -23.24 11.06 -4.41
CA SER A 94 -24.01 12.25 -4.06
C SER A 94 -25.49 11.95 -3.86
N VAL A 95 -26.02 10.94 -4.52
CA VAL A 95 -27.44 10.55 -4.41
C VAL A 95 -27.70 9.89 -3.06
N TRP A 96 -26.98 8.83 -2.72
CA TRP A 96 -27.19 8.14 -1.43
C TRP A 96 -26.59 8.91 -0.25
N GLY A 97 -25.51 9.69 -0.45
CA GLY A 97 -24.91 10.54 0.56
C GLY A 97 -25.73 11.77 0.89
N SER A 98 -26.55 12.26 -0.05
CA SER A 98 -27.31 13.49 0.05
C SER A 98 -26.41 14.72 0.27
N THR A 99 -26.97 15.89 0.53
CA THR A 99 -26.24 17.13 0.75
C THR A 99 -26.66 17.79 2.06
N TYR A 100 -25.73 18.54 2.65
CA TYR A 100 -26.05 19.34 3.83
C TYR A 100 -27.19 20.33 3.52
N PRO A 101 -28.19 20.47 4.41
CA PRO A 101 -28.30 19.88 5.77
C PRO A 101 -29.05 18.54 5.81
N TYR A 102 -29.38 17.95 4.69
CA TYR A 102 -30.32 16.82 4.59
C TYR A 102 -29.64 15.43 4.67
N HIS A 103 -28.29 15.38 4.77
CA HIS A 103 -27.58 14.11 4.86
C HIS A 103 -27.81 13.44 6.24
N PRO A 104 -27.87 12.10 6.29
CA PRO A 104 -28.21 11.38 7.52
C PRO A 104 -27.02 11.21 8.50
N TYR A 105 -25.82 11.63 8.11
CA TYR A 105 -24.59 11.36 8.86
C TYR A 105 -24.35 12.40 9.97
N PRO A 106 -23.81 11.98 11.14
CA PRO A 106 -23.61 12.86 12.28
C PRO A 106 -22.37 13.78 12.16
N PHE A 107 -21.60 13.68 11.08
CA PHE A 107 -20.36 14.39 10.86
C PHE A 107 -20.44 15.32 9.62
N PRO A 108 -19.54 16.31 9.46
CA PRO A 108 -19.51 17.20 8.31
C PRO A 108 -19.35 16.44 6.99
N TRP A 109 -20.22 16.76 6.05
CA TRP A 109 -20.25 16.20 4.70
C TRP A 109 -20.44 17.31 3.69
N THR A 110 -19.61 17.33 2.64
CA THR A 110 -19.75 18.27 1.52
C THR A 110 -19.57 17.56 0.20
N SER A 111 -20.28 18.00 -0.82
CA SER A 111 -20.12 17.52 -2.20
C SER A 111 -19.42 18.58 -3.03
N HIS A 112 -18.51 18.14 -3.91
CA HIS A 112 -17.80 19.00 -4.85
C HIS A 112 -17.80 18.38 -6.23
N LEU A 113 -17.25 19.07 -7.24
CA LEU A 113 -17.14 18.54 -8.60
C LEU A 113 -16.26 17.30 -8.66
N PHE A 114 -16.43 16.49 -9.70
CA PHE A 114 -15.81 15.17 -9.88
C PHE A 114 -14.32 15.12 -9.54
N GLN A 115 -13.53 16.04 -10.12
CA GLN A 115 -12.08 16.05 -10.02
C GLN A 115 -11.53 16.65 -8.75
N ASP A 116 -12.31 17.41 -8.02
CA ASP A 116 -11.79 18.33 -7.01
C ASP A 116 -11.81 17.78 -5.59
N SER A 117 -12.58 16.72 -5.32
CA SER A 117 -12.73 16.22 -3.95
C SER A 117 -11.42 15.82 -3.27
N PRO A 118 -10.41 15.18 -3.91
CA PRO A 118 -9.12 14.95 -3.27
C PRO A 118 -8.38 16.24 -2.92
N SER A 119 -8.44 17.26 -3.80
CA SER A 119 -7.79 18.55 -3.56
C SER A 119 -8.48 19.34 -2.43
N VAL A 120 -9.82 19.31 -2.38
CA VAL A 120 -10.58 19.91 -1.27
C VAL A 120 -10.26 19.19 0.04
N ALA A 121 -10.15 17.87 0.03
CA ALA A 121 -9.76 17.08 1.20
C ALA A 121 -8.36 17.47 1.72
N MET A 122 -7.39 17.72 0.83
CA MET A 122 -6.07 18.23 1.21
C MET A 122 -6.17 19.58 1.93
N GLY A 123 -6.91 20.53 1.37
CA GLY A 123 -7.10 21.85 1.98
C GLY A 123 -7.82 21.79 3.34
N LEU A 124 -8.85 20.94 3.47
CA LEU A 124 -9.53 20.69 4.73
C LEU A 124 -8.60 20.05 5.76
N PHE A 125 -7.77 19.08 5.35
CA PHE A 125 -6.79 18.47 6.22
C PHE A 125 -5.81 19.50 6.78
N GLU A 126 -5.20 20.33 5.92
CA GLU A 126 -4.25 21.35 6.35
C GLU A 126 -4.88 22.35 7.33
N GLY A 127 -6.06 22.88 6.98
CA GLY A 127 -6.76 23.85 7.84
C GLY A 127 -7.16 23.25 9.18
N HIS A 128 -7.63 22.01 9.18
CA HIS A 128 -7.99 21.27 10.39
C HIS A 128 -6.77 20.99 11.27
N MET A 129 -5.68 20.45 10.70
CA MET A 129 -4.46 20.13 11.44
C MET A 129 -3.76 21.36 12.00
N ALA A 130 -3.82 22.52 11.31
CA ALA A 130 -3.34 23.77 11.86
C ALA A 130 -4.10 24.15 13.15
N LYS A 131 -5.43 23.97 13.16
CA LYS A 131 -6.25 24.23 14.36
C LYS A 131 -6.00 23.23 15.48
N MET A 132 -5.80 21.96 15.15
CA MET A 132 -5.40 20.94 16.14
C MET A 132 -4.03 21.26 16.75
N ALA A 133 -3.06 21.68 15.93
CA ALA A 133 -1.72 22.05 16.39
C ALA A 133 -1.78 23.26 17.37
N GLU A 134 -2.59 24.27 17.10
CA GLU A 134 -2.80 25.39 18.04
C GLU A 134 -3.34 24.90 19.40
N GLY A 135 -4.28 23.94 19.37
CA GLY A 135 -4.85 23.36 20.58
C GLY A 135 -3.83 22.53 21.39
N PHE A 136 -3.14 21.61 20.74
CA PHE A 136 -2.14 20.76 21.41
C PHE A 136 -0.94 21.55 21.91
N LYS A 137 -0.51 22.59 21.16
CA LYS A 137 0.48 23.54 21.64
C LYS A 137 0.05 24.18 22.98
N ALA A 138 -1.20 24.63 23.09
CA ALA A 138 -1.71 25.21 24.31
C ALA A 138 -1.71 24.22 25.48
N VAL A 139 -2.08 22.95 25.22
CA VAL A 139 -2.03 21.88 26.23
C VAL A 139 -0.61 21.62 26.70
N ARG A 140 0.34 21.42 25.78
CA ARG A 140 1.75 21.16 26.11
C ARG A 140 2.40 22.33 26.86
N LEU A 141 2.14 23.58 26.44
CA LEU A 141 2.60 24.76 27.14
C LEU A 141 2.06 24.83 28.58
N ALA A 142 0.77 24.54 28.76
CA ALA A 142 0.14 24.51 30.07
C ALA A 142 0.76 23.43 30.98
N GLU A 143 1.11 22.26 30.43
CA GLU A 143 1.76 21.18 31.17
C GLU A 143 3.17 21.57 31.60
N LEU A 144 3.98 22.17 30.71
CA LEU A 144 5.32 22.65 31.04
C LEU A 144 5.26 23.73 32.12
N GLU A 145 4.31 24.67 32.03
CA GLU A 145 4.09 25.68 33.05
C GLU A 145 3.69 25.10 34.41
N LEU A 146 2.81 24.11 34.43
CA LEU A 146 2.38 23.45 35.66
C LEU A 146 3.51 22.68 36.35
N LYS A 147 4.42 22.10 35.56
CA LYS A 147 5.60 21.39 36.06
C LYS A 147 6.75 22.34 36.46
N GLY A 148 6.71 23.60 36.03
CA GLY A 148 7.80 24.55 36.19
C GLY A 148 9.01 24.25 35.27
N GLU A 149 8.75 23.54 34.16
CA GLU A 149 9.76 23.07 33.20
C GLU A 149 9.84 23.96 31.94
N TYR A 150 8.99 24.97 31.82
CA TYR A 150 8.99 25.85 30.65
C TYR A 150 10.26 26.71 30.64
N VAL A 151 10.99 26.69 29.50
CA VAL A 151 12.19 27.48 29.24
C VAL A 151 12.01 28.19 27.90
N ALA A 152 11.89 29.52 27.92
CA ALA A 152 11.56 30.32 26.73
C ALA A 152 12.53 30.07 25.56
N GLU A 153 13.85 30.08 25.80
CA GLU A 153 14.89 29.92 24.78
C GLU A 153 14.82 28.55 24.06
N ARG A 154 14.38 27.49 24.75
CA ARG A 154 14.21 26.14 24.20
C ARG A 154 12.84 25.95 23.55
N ASP A 155 11.79 26.37 24.25
CA ASP A 155 10.43 25.95 23.96
C ASP A 155 9.74 26.85 22.92
N GLU A 156 10.08 28.15 22.84
CA GLU A 156 9.51 29.06 21.85
C GLU A 156 9.84 28.65 20.42
N ASP A 157 11.10 28.25 20.13
CA ASP A 157 11.50 27.81 18.80
C ASP A 157 10.83 26.49 18.42
N PHE A 158 10.71 25.55 19.36
CA PHE A 158 10.00 24.30 19.16
C PHE A 158 8.52 24.55 18.83
N PHE A 159 7.83 25.37 19.64
CA PHE A 159 6.40 25.63 19.45
C PHE A 159 6.09 26.56 18.27
N ARG A 160 7.04 27.34 17.81
CA ARG A 160 6.90 28.13 16.56
C ARG A 160 6.76 27.23 15.34
N ARG A 161 7.44 26.05 15.34
CA ARG A 161 7.45 25.06 14.25
C ARG A 161 6.59 23.84 14.57
N PHE A 162 5.71 23.95 15.57
CA PHE A 162 4.86 22.83 15.97
C PHE A 162 3.69 22.66 15.02
N ASP A 163 3.67 21.53 14.33
CA ASP A 163 2.64 21.13 13.38
C ASP A 163 2.26 19.65 13.58
N TRP A 164 1.39 19.11 12.74
CA TRP A 164 0.87 17.75 12.83
C TRP A 164 1.94 16.65 12.71
N HIS A 165 3.09 16.91 12.07
CA HIS A 165 4.20 15.94 12.01
C HIS A 165 4.83 15.69 13.40
N ARG A 166 4.57 16.56 14.35
CA ARG A 166 5.12 16.52 15.72
C ARG A 166 4.11 16.05 16.76
N PHE A 167 2.92 15.62 16.31
CA PHE A 167 1.91 15.06 17.21
C PHE A 167 2.38 13.70 17.74
N ASN A 168 2.19 13.48 19.05
CA ASN A 168 2.35 12.15 19.63
C ASN A 168 1.14 11.26 19.27
N GLU A 169 1.13 10.00 19.70
CA GLU A 169 0.06 9.06 19.37
C GLU A 169 -1.30 9.50 19.94
N ASP A 170 -1.32 9.95 21.21
CA ASP A 170 -2.57 10.40 21.85
C ASP A 170 -3.17 11.62 21.15
N GLU A 171 -2.32 12.58 20.74
CA GLU A 171 -2.76 13.75 19.97
C GLU A 171 -3.25 13.35 18.57
N TRP A 172 -2.57 12.41 17.91
CA TRP A 172 -2.97 11.92 16.61
C TRP A 172 -4.34 11.26 16.64
N LEU A 173 -4.60 10.39 17.61
CA LEU A 173 -5.88 9.71 17.79
C LEU A 173 -7.05 10.67 18.08
N LEU A 174 -6.76 11.90 18.49
CA LEU A 174 -7.77 12.95 18.66
C LEU A 174 -8.11 13.68 17.35
N CYS A 175 -7.32 13.50 16.29
CA CYS A 175 -7.55 14.17 15.01
C CYS A 175 -8.53 13.36 14.15
N PRO A 176 -9.72 13.92 13.80
CA PRO A 176 -10.64 13.24 12.91
C PRO A 176 -10.04 13.08 11.50
N PRO A 177 -10.17 11.91 10.87
CA PRO A 177 -9.73 11.72 9.50
C PRO A 177 -10.57 12.54 8.52
N VAL A 178 -9.94 12.98 7.43
CA VAL A 178 -10.61 13.58 6.27
C VAL A 178 -10.68 12.54 5.17
N VAL A 179 -11.90 12.21 4.74
CA VAL A 179 -12.18 11.19 3.73
C VAL A 179 -12.73 11.83 2.47
N SER A 180 -12.06 11.60 1.34
CA SER A 180 -12.57 11.93 0.00
C SER A 180 -13.25 10.69 -0.57
N ILE A 181 -14.52 10.80 -0.97
CA ILE A 181 -15.29 9.68 -1.54
C ILE A 181 -15.64 10.00 -2.98
N GLY A 182 -15.53 9.02 -3.87
CA GLY A 182 -15.98 9.15 -5.25
C GLY A 182 -16.13 7.82 -5.95
N GLY A 183 -16.83 7.83 -7.10
CA GLY A 183 -16.89 6.70 -8.00
C GLY A 183 -15.63 6.57 -8.87
N ASP A 184 -15.60 5.52 -9.65
CA ASP A 184 -14.54 5.24 -10.62
C ASP A 184 -14.40 6.36 -11.65
N GLY A 185 -15.47 6.86 -12.25
CA GLY A 185 -15.41 7.99 -13.17
C GLY A 185 -14.72 9.22 -12.58
N ALA A 186 -14.99 9.52 -11.30
CA ALA A 186 -14.37 10.63 -10.60
C ALA A 186 -12.89 10.39 -10.30
N MET A 187 -12.50 9.18 -9.92
CA MET A 187 -11.17 8.87 -9.40
C MET A 187 -10.23 8.22 -10.41
N TYR A 188 -10.74 7.36 -11.30
CA TYR A 188 -9.94 6.73 -12.34
C TYR A 188 -9.71 7.64 -13.54
N ASP A 189 -10.68 8.50 -13.86
CA ASP A 189 -10.68 9.31 -15.08
C ASP A 189 -10.51 10.81 -14.78
N ILE A 190 -11.61 11.52 -14.54
CA ILE A 190 -11.60 12.99 -14.48
C ILE A 190 -10.72 13.52 -13.35
N GLY A 191 -10.77 12.92 -12.16
CA GLY A 191 -10.04 13.34 -10.97
C GLY A 191 -8.71 12.61 -10.73
N PHE A 192 -8.28 11.75 -11.64
CA PHE A 192 -7.08 10.93 -11.46
C PHE A 192 -5.82 11.73 -11.17
N GLN A 193 -5.63 12.87 -11.83
CA GLN A 193 -4.50 13.76 -11.58
C GLN A 193 -4.49 14.27 -10.13
N ASN A 194 -5.64 14.69 -9.62
CA ASN A 194 -5.80 15.18 -8.26
C ASN A 194 -5.62 14.07 -7.22
N LEU A 195 -6.16 12.88 -7.51
CA LEU A 195 -5.93 11.67 -6.69
C LEU A 195 -4.44 11.33 -6.61
N SER A 196 -3.75 11.24 -7.75
CA SER A 196 -2.30 10.97 -7.78
C SER A 196 -1.52 12.00 -6.98
N ARG A 197 -1.86 13.30 -7.13
CA ARG A 197 -1.26 14.38 -6.34
C ARG A 197 -1.52 14.23 -4.84
N ALA A 198 -2.72 13.83 -4.45
CA ALA A 198 -3.08 13.60 -3.07
C ALA A 198 -2.28 12.44 -2.45
N LEU A 199 -2.16 11.31 -3.15
CA LEU A 199 -1.41 10.14 -2.69
C LEU A 199 0.09 10.42 -2.52
N MET A 200 0.69 11.25 -3.40
CA MET A 200 2.11 11.61 -3.28
C MET A 200 2.38 12.72 -2.25
N SER A 201 1.35 13.42 -1.76
CA SER A 201 1.54 14.60 -0.90
C SER A 201 2.11 14.29 0.47
N GLY A 202 1.98 13.05 0.94
CA GLY A 202 2.31 12.65 2.30
C GLY A 202 1.26 13.07 3.35
N MET A 203 0.22 13.82 2.97
CA MET A 203 -0.87 14.20 3.87
C MET A 203 -1.76 12.99 4.17
N PRO A 204 -2.07 12.68 5.42
CA PRO A 204 -2.89 11.52 5.79
C PRO A 204 -4.38 11.65 5.44
N ILE A 205 -4.69 12.08 4.23
CA ILE A 205 -6.05 12.05 3.70
C ILE A 205 -6.42 10.64 3.26
N LYS A 206 -7.70 10.33 3.32
CA LYS A 206 -8.23 9.00 3.02
C LYS A 206 -9.11 9.11 1.79
N VAL A 207 -8.84 8.31 0.77
CA VAL A 207 -9.62 8.32 -0.47
C VAL A 207 -10.34 6.99 -0.62
N LEU A 208 -11.66 7.03 -0.65
CA LEU A 208 -12.53 5.88 -0.88
C LEU A 208 -13.07 5.93 -2.30
N VAL A 209 -12.74 4.93 -3.10
CA VAL A 209 -13.24 4.75 -4.46
C VAL A 209 -14.29 3.65 -4.47
N VAL A 210 -15.48 3.98 -4.95
CA VAL A 210 -16.57 3.02 -5.20
C VAL A 210 -16.52 2.64 -6.67
N ASP A 211 -15.88 1.51 -6.97
CA ASP A 211 -15.55 1.08 -8.33
C ASP A 211 -16.66 0.20 -8.92
N THR A 212 -17.47 0.78 -9.79
CA THR A 212 -18.55 0.11 -10.53
C THR A 212 -18.17 -0.26 -11.98
N GLN A 213 -16.93 0.03 -12.40
CA GLN A 213 -16.36 -0.16 -13.74
C GLN A 213 -17.12 0.56 -14.88
N VAL A 214 -17.90 1.59 -14.53
CA VAL A 214 -18.73 2.35 -15.47
C VAL A 214 -19.15 3.68 -14.84
N TYR A 215 -19.44 4.70 -15.66
CA TYR A 215 -20.08 5.93 -15.17
C TYR A 215 -21.56 5.66 -14.86
N SER A 216 -21.83 5.02 -13.73
CA SER A 216 -23.16 4.52 -13.37
C SER A 216 -24.22 5.60 -13.27
N ASN A 217 -23.93 6.74 -12.62
CA ASN A 217 -24.92 7.80 -12.36
C ASN A 217 -25.42 8.49 -13.63
N THR A 218 -24.60 8.56 -14.67
CA THR A 218 -24.94 9.26 -15.93
C THR A 218 -25.53 8.32 -16.99
N GLY A 219 -25.70 7.04 -16.69
CA GLY A 219 -26.36 6.07 -17.55
C GLY A 219 -25.44 5.09 -18.26
N GLY A 220 -24.27 4.77 -17.68
CA GLY A 220 -23.48 3.62 -18.12
C GLY A 220 -22.40 3.90 -19.15
N GLN A 221 -21.79 5.10 -19.18
CA GLN A 221 -20.67 5.38 -20.09
C GLN A 221 -19.43 4.59 -19.73
N ALA A 222 -18.63 4.27 -20.75
CA ALA A 222 -17.37 3.56 -20.58
C ALA A 222 -16.39 4.33 -19.67
N CYS A 223 -15.77 3.62 -18.71
CA CYS A 223 -14.75 4.11 -17.78
C CYS A 223 -13.46 3.33 -17.99
N THR A 224 -12.31 3.93 -17.65
CA THR A 224 -11.02 3.23 -17.71
C THR A 224 -10.92 2.09 -16.70
N SER A 225 -11.77 2.05 -15.67
CA SER A 225 -11.90 0.94 -14.73
C SER A 225 -12.61 -0.29 -15.31
N GLY A 226 -13.29 -0.18 -16.47
CA GLY A 226 -14.01 -1.28 -17.11
C GLY A 226 -13.08 -2.34 -17.72
N PHE A 227 -13.57 -3.56 -17.85
CA PHE A 227 -12.86 -4.70 -18.43
C PHE A 227 -12.93 -4.71 -19.96
N ILE A 228 -11.98 -5.40 -20.61
CA ILE A 228 -12.03 -5.67 -22.06
C ILE A 228 -13.30 -6.47 -22.37
N GLY A 229 -13.97 -6.14 -23.48
CA GLY A 229 -15.22 -6.80 -23.91
C GLY A 229 -16.49 -6.33 -23.19
N GLN A 230 -16.36 -5.47 -22.15
CA GLN A 230 -17.54 -4.88 -21.49
C GLN A 230 -18.29 -3.96 -22.44
N VAL A 231 -19.59 -4.21 -22.60
CA VAL A 231 -20.48 -3.34 -23.37
C VAL A 231 -21.04 -2.28 -22.43
N SER A 232 -20.81 -1.02 -22.78
CA SER A 232 -21.29 0.16 -22.08
C SER A 232 -21.49 1.29 -23.08
N ASP A 233 -22.21 2.34 -22.70
CA ASP A 233 -22.39 3.50 -23.55
C ASP A 233 -21.03 4.13 -23.94
N MET A 234 -20.91 4.57 -25.18
CA MET A 234 -19.68 5.12 -25.76
C MET A 234 -18.50 4.13 -25.87
N ALA A 235 -18.64 2.88 -25.44
CA ALA A 235 -17.67 1.85 -25.78
C ALA A 235 -17.81 1.47 -27.26
N PRO A 236 -16.71 1.11 -27.96
CA PRO A 236 -16.79 0.62 -29.34
C PRO A 236 -17.75 -0.57 -29.43
N TYR A 237 -18.76 -0.45 -30.30
CA TYR A 237 -19.75 -1.49 -30.52
C TYR A 237 -20.14 -1.57 -32.00
N GLY A 238 -20.14 -2.78 -32.54
CA GLY A 238 -20.48 -3.02 -33.92
C GLY A 238 -20.25 -4.47 -34.34
N LYS A 239 -20.24 -4.76 -35.64
CA LYS A 239 -20.02 -6.13 -36.15
C LYS A 239 -18.60 -6.64 -35.85
N ALA A 240 -17.61 -5.74 -35.85
CA ALA A 240 -16.20 -6.06 -35.66
C ALA A 240 -15.73 -5.85 -34.22
N GLN A 241 -16.27 -4.85 -33.52
CA GLN A 241 -15.87 -4.52 -32.14
C GLN A 241 -17.09 -4.58 -31.25
N LYS A 242 -17.00 -5.38 -30.18
CA LYS A 242 -18.13 -5.67 -29.29
C LYS A 242 -17.79 -5.33 -27.85
N GLY A 243 -17.61 -4.05 -27.58
CA GLY A 243 -17.32 -3.56 -26.25
C GLY A 243 -15.95 -2.88 -26.14
N LYS A 244 -15.54 -2.58 -24.91
CA LYS A 244 -14.28 -1.90 -24.59
C LYS A 244 -13.08 -2.73 -25.05
N GLN A 245 -12.10 -2.07 -25.67
CA GLN A 245 -10.90 -2.72 -26.22
C GLN A 245 -9.66 -2.49 -25.35
N GLU A 246 -9.64 -1.41 -24.57
CA GLU A 246 -8.52 -1.06 -23.73
C GLU A 246 -8.48 -1.88 -22.45
N THR A 247 -7.27 -2.21 -22.02
CA THR A 247 -7.02 -2.83 -20.72
C THR A 247 -7.52 -1.95 -19.58
N ARG A 248 -7.99 -2.58 -18.52
CA ARG A 248 -8.41 -1.90 -17.29
C ARG A 248 -7.24 -1.11 -16.68
N LYS A 249 -7.51 0.11 -16.22
CA LYS A 249 -6.56 0.87 -15.39
C LYS A 249 -6.58 0.30 -13.96
N GLU A 250 -5.44 -0.12 -13.47
CA GLU A 250 -5.30 -0.64 -12.10
C GLU A 250 -4.90 0.47 -11.14
N ILE A 251 -5.89 1.23 -10.64
CA ILE A 251 -5.67 2.39 -9.78
C ILE A 251 -4.95 2.03 -8.48
N SER A 252 -5.19 0.83 -7.96
CA SER A 252 -4.57 0.35 -6.73
C SER A 252 -3.07 0.06 -6.94
N LEU A 253 -2.67 -0.51 -8.08
CA LEU A 253 -1.24 -0.64 -8.44
C LEU A 253 -0.57 0.73 -8.61
N ILE A 254 -1.27 1.68 -9.24
CA ILE A 254 -0.76 3.05 -9.40
C ILE A 254 -0.62 3.72 -8.03
N GLY A 255 -1.58 3.49 -7.13
CA GLY A 255 -1.52 3.93 -5.73
C GLY A 255 -0.29 3.37 -5.01
N MET A 256 -0.04 2.08 -5.15
CA MET A 256 1.14 1.40 -4.60
C MET A 256 2.45 1.93 -5.20
N ALA A 257 2.47 2.30 -6.49
CA ALA A 257 3.65 2.86 -7.15
C ALA A 257 4.09 4.23 -6.58
N HIS A 258 3.23 4.93 -5.87
CA HIS A 258 3.63 6.11 -5.08
C HIS A 258 4.51 5.76 -3.87
N ARG A 259 4.50 4.51 -3.39
CA ARG A 259 5.29 3.96 -2.28
C ARG A 259 5.03 4.59 -0.91
N THR A 260 4.36 5.71 -0.85
CA THR A 260 4.07 6.50 0.36
C THR A 260 2.64 6.34 0.87
N ALA A 261 1.75 5.80 0.04
CA ALA A 261 0.34 5.65 0.36
C ALA A 261 0.03 4.23 0.82
N TYR A 262 -0.79 4.11 1.85
CA TYR A 262 -1.46 2.86 2.18
C TYR A 262 -2.51 2.55 1.09
N VAL A 263 -2.57 1.33 0.59
CA VAL A 263 -3.52 0.95 -0.46
C VAL A 263 -4.25 -0.33 -0.08
N MET A 264 -5.56 -0.32 -0.23
CA MET A 264 -6.40 -1.51 -0.09
C MET A 264 -7.30 -1.64 -1.31
N GLN A 265 -7.37 -2.85 -1.87
CA GLN A 265 -8.36 -3.26 -2.85
C GLN A 265 -9.22 -4.36 -2.26
N GLY A 266 -10.54 -4.17 -2.28
CA GLY A 266 -11.45 -5.08 -1.58
C GLY A 266 -12.87 -5.08 -2.11
N THR A 267 -13.72 -5.90 -1.48
CA THR A 267 -15.14 -6.02 -1.81
C THR A 267 -15.98 -6.19 -0.54
N ILE A 268 -17.29 -5.93 -0.64
CA ILE A 268 -18.23 -6.13 0.47
C ILE A 268 -18.43 -7.62 0.84
N ALA A 269 -18.07 -8.56 -0.04
CA ALA A 269 -18.20 -9.99 0.24
C ALA A 269 -17.13 -10.51 1.21
N HIS A 270 -16.01 -9.81 1.35
CA HIS A 270 -14.88 -10.19 2.21
C HIS A 270 -14.78 -9.21 3.37
N VAL A 271 -15.74 -9.30 4.30
CA VAL A 271 -15.98 -8.31 5.36
C VAL A 271 -14.77 -8.15 6.27
N ASN A 272 -14.08 -9.22 6.65
CA ASN A 272 -12.91 -9.14 7.53
C ASN A 272 -11.79 -8.36 6.85
N HIS A 273 -11.42 -8.75 5.62
CA HIS A 273 -10.41 -8.02 4.83
C HIS A 273 -10.77 -6.54 4.67
N LEU A 274 -12.05 -6.26 4.37
CA LEU A 274 -12.54 -4.90 4.18
C LEU A 274 -12.41 -4.06 5.46
N LEU A 275 -12.92 -4.55 6.58
CA LEU A 275 -12.96 -3.81 7.85
C LEU A 275 -11.57 -3.63 8.45
N GLU A 276 -10.77 -4.68 8.52
CA GLU A 276 -9.40 -4.61 9.06
C GLU A 276 -8.54 -3.64 8.26
N SER A 277 -8.50 -3.82 6.93
CA SER A 277 -7.70 -2.95 6.06
C SER A 277 -8.20 -1.50 6.06
N TYR A 278 -9.51 -1.27 6.18
CA TYR A 278 -10.07 0.09 6.25
C TYR A 278 -9.70 0.78 7.56
N ILE A 279 -9.79 0.08 8.69
CA ILE A 279 -9.41 0.59 10.02
C ILE A 279 -7.90 0.89 10.06
N ASP A 280 -7.06 -0.02 9.57
CA ASP A 280 -5.61 0.19 9.51
C ASP A 280 -5.26 1.43 8.67
N GLY A 281 -5.87 1.54 7.49
CA GLY A 281 -5.66 2.68 6.63
C GLY A 281 -6.19 4.00 7.21
N LEU A 282 -7.30 4.00 7.97
CA LEU A 282 -7.80 5.19 8.68
C LEU A 282 -6.81 5.64 9.77
N ASN A 283 -6.22 4.70 10.50
CA ASN A 283 -5.27 4.97 11.58
C ASN A 283 -3.87 5.35 11.06
N SER A 284 -3.52 4.95 9.86
CA SER A 284 -2.23 5.26 9.26
C SER A 284 -1.99 6.77 9.14
N ARG A 285 -0.75 7.22 9.46
CA ARG A 285 -0.30 8.61 9.23
C ARG A 285 0.09 8.90 7.78
N ARG A 286 -0.32 8.02 6.86
CA ARG A 286 -0.06 8.13 5.41
C ARG A 286 -1.33 8.46 4.66
N PRO A 287 -1.24 9.02 3.44
CA PRO A 287 -2.37 9.00 2.53
C PRO A 287 -2.85 7.55 2.35
N ALA A 288 -4.15 7.34 2.23
CA ALA A 288 -4.69 6.00 2.02
C ALA A 288 -5.65 5.98 0.83
N LEU A 289 -5.57 4.93 0.03
CA LEU A 289 -6.48 4.62 -1.07
C LEU A 289 -7.22 3.32 -0.77
N PHE A 290 -8.54 3.42 -0.67
CA PHE A 290 -9.45 2.28 -0.53
C PHE A 290 -10.23 2.11 -1.82
N ASN A 291 -9.90 1.09 -2.60
CA ASN A 291 -10.56 0.80 -3.87
C ASN A 291 -11.53 -0.38 -3.69
N ILE A 292 -12.82 -0.10 -3.67
CA ILE A 292 -13.86 -1.07 -3.33
C ILE A 292 -14.70 -1.41 -4.56
N TYR A 293 -14.68 -2.68 -4.96
CA TYR A 293 -15.60 -3.19 -5.97
C TYR A 293 -17.04 -3.04 -5.50
N ALA A 294 -17.85 -2.40 -6.33
CA ALA A 294 -19.25 -2.16 -6.06
C ALA A 294 -20.10 -2.60 -7.26
N VAL A 295 -21.03 -3.50 -7.02
CA VAL A 295 -21.99 -3.91 -8.04
C VAL A 295 -22.99 -2.79 -8.28
N CYS A 296 -23.15 -2.40 -9.53
CA CYS A 296 -24.25 -1.56 -9.99
C CYS A 296 -25.27 -2.46 -10.70
N PRO A 297 -26.39 -2.88 -10.07
CA PRO A 297 -27.30 -3.84 -10.66
C PRO A 297 -27.81 -3.44 -12.05
N PRO A 298 -28.24 -2.19 -12.32
CA PRO A 298 -28.67 -1.80 -13.66
C PRO A 298 -27.58 -1.93 -14.72
N GLU A 299 -26.37 -1.43 -14.43
CA GLU A 299 -25.30 -1.35 -15.43
C GLU A 299 -24.56 -2.68 -15.62
N HIS A 300 -24.48 -3.51 -14.57
CA HIS A 300 -23.95 -4.87 -14.68
C HIS A 300 -25.00 -5.83 -15.27
N GLY A 301 -26.30 -5.47 -15.21
CA GLY A 301 -27.41 -6.28 -15.65
C GLY A 301 -27.60 -7.53 -14.79
N VAL A 302 -27.58 -7.36 -13.47
CA VAL A 302 -27.78 -8.41 -12.46
C VAL A 302 -28.97 -8.07 -11.56
N GLY A 303 -29.45 -9.04 -10.80
CA GLY A 303 -30.53 -8.82 -9.83
C GLY A 303 -30.10 -7.90 -8.67
N ASP A 304 -31.05 -7.18 -8.06
CA ASP A 304 -30.78 -6.25 -6.97
C ASP A 304 -30.22 -6.94 -5.71
N ASP A 305 -30.47 -8.22 -5.54
CA ASP A 305 -29.98 -9.06 -4.45
C ASP A 305 -28.64 -9.73 -4.73
N ALA A 306 -28.08 -9.55 -5.94
CA ALA A 306 -26.87 -10.25 -6.39
C ALA A 306 -25.56 -9.62 -5.89
N SER A 307 -25.57 -8.44 -5.25
CA SER A 307 -24.37 -7.66 -4.96
C SER A 307 -23.29 -8.44 -4.21
N VAL A 308 -23.64 -9.21 -3.17
CA VAL A 308 -22.68 -9.99 -2.39
C VAL A 308 -22.15 -11.18 -3.20
N ALA A 309 -23.02 -11.89 -3.92
CA ALA A 309 -22.63 -13.04 -4.74
C ALA A 309 -21.68 -12.62 -5.88
N GLN A 310 -22.00 -11.52 -6.59
CA GLN A 310 -21.15 -10.97 -7.64
C GLN A 310 -19.80 -10.49 -7.10
N SER A 311 -19.80 -9.81 -5.94
CA SER A 311 -18.58 -9.39 -5.27
C SER A 311 -17.68 -10.58 -4.89
N LYS A 312 -18.27 -11.69 -4.45
CA LYS A 312 -17.54 -12.93 -4.17
C LYS A 312 -16.95 -13.53 -5.45
N MET A 313 -17.75 -13.68 -6.50
CA MET A 313 -17.30 -14.22 -7.78
C MET A 313 -16.23 -13.35 -8.43
N ALA A 314 -16.28 -12.03 -8.28
CA ALA A 314 -15.24 -11.12 -8.78
C ALA A 314 -13.85 -11.41 -8.16
N VAL A 315 -13.80 -11.80 -6.89
CA VAL A 315 -12.55 -12.21 -6.23
C VAL A 315 -12.12 -13.61 -6.67
N GLU A 316 -13.05 -14.56 -6.64
CA GLU A 316 -12.77 -15.96 -7.01
C GLU A 316 -12.28 -16.11 -8.45
N SER A 317 -12.84 -15.32 -9.38
CA SER A 317 -12.45 -15.30 -10.80
C SER A 317 -11.21 -14.49 -11.12
N ARG A 318 -10.57 -13.89 -10.13
CA ARG A 318 -9.47 -12.94 -10.29
C ARG A 318 -9.84 -11.67 -11.08
N ALA A 319 -11.14 -11.41 -11.29
CA ALA A 319 -11.59 -10.13 -11.85
C ALA A 319 -11.18 -8.97 -10.94
N TYR A 320 -11.31 -9.17 -9.62
CA TYR A 320 -10.98 -8.15 -8.62
C TYR A 320 -10.30 -8.78 -7.40
N PRO A 321 -9.01 -9.15 -7.50
CA PRO A 321 -8.28 -9.74 -6.40
C PRO A 321 -8.21 -8.81 -5.18
N LEU A 322 -8.26 -9.39 -3.99
CA LEU A 322 -8.01 -8.64 -2.76
C LEU A 322 -6.52 -8.40 -2.60
N PHE A 323 -6.13 -7.20 -2.21
CA PHE A 323 -4.79 -6.97 -1.70
C PHE A 323 -4.72 -5.74 -0.79
N ARG A 324 -3.69 -5.71 0.04
CA ARG A 324 -3.32 -4.61 0.89
C ARG A 324 -1.84 -4.30 0.68
N PHE A 325 -1.51 -3.03 0.57
CA PHE A 325 -0.15 -2.53 0.57
C PHE A 325 0.01 -1.56 1.74
N ASP A 326 0.85 -1.93 2.68
CA ASP A 326 1.23 -1.10 3.83
C ASP A 326 2.71 -0.75 3.73
N PRO A 327 3.07 0.50 3.39
CA PRO A 327 4.47 0.89 3.25
C PRO A 327 5.24 0.93 4.58
N ASP A 328 4.59 0.76 5.72
CA ASP A 328 5.22 0.67 7.04
C ASP A 328 5.48 -0.79 7.47
N ALA A 329 4.99 -1.78 6.72
CA ALA A 329 5.15 -3.19 7.04
C ALA A 329 6.56 -3.73 6.74
N GLY A 330 7.32 -3.08 5.84
CA GLY A 330 8.67 -3.54 5.47
C GLY A 330 9.38 -2.61 4.52
N VAL A 331 10.50 -3.08 3.96
CA VAL A 331 11.36 -2.32 3.03
C VAL A 331 11.09 -2.69 1.57
N THR A 332 10.77 -3.97 1.32
CA THR A 332 10.50 -4.49 -0.03
C THR A 332 9.00 -4.53 -0.31
N PHE A 333 8.63 -4.51 -1.58
CA PHE A 333 7.22 -4.69 -1.96
C PHE A 333 6.64 -6.01 -1.44
N GLY A 334 7.43 -7.09 -1.43
CA GLY A 334 6.99 -8.39 -0.92
C GLY A 334 6.65 -8.39 0.58
N GLU A 335 7.32 -7.56 1.39
CA GLU A 335 7.00 -7.39 2.81
C GLU A 335 5.79 -6.49 3.02
N CYS A 336 5.57 -5.53 2.11
CA CYS A 336 4.51 -4.54 2.21
C CYS A 336 3.17 -5.00 1.62
N VAL A 337 3.17 -6.00 0.70
CA VAL A 337 1.97 -6.48 0.01
C VAL A 337 1.44 -7.75 0.66
N SER A 338 0.16 -7.73 1.03
CA SER A 338 -0.59 -8.92 1.48
C SER A 338 -1.70 -9.25 0.49
N LEU A 339 -1.79 -10.53 0.09
CA LEU A 339 -2.88 -11.10 -0.70
C LEU A 339 -3.85 -11.94 0.14
N GLU A 340 -3.80 -11.78 1.45
CA GLU A 340 -4.66 -12.50 2.39
C GLU A 340 -6.14 -12.26 2.09
N GLY A 341 -6.95 -13.31 2.27
CA GLY A 341 -8.38 -13.30 1.98
C GLY A 341 -8.75 -13.78 0.57
N ASN A 342 -7.79 -13.90 -0.36
CA ASN A 342 -8.05 -14.51 -1.68
C ASN A 342 -8.16 -16.03 -1.56
N PRO A 343 -9.23 -16.67 -2.07
CA PRO A 343 -9.34 -18.11 -2.05
C PRO A 343 -8.33 -18.76 -2.98
N ALA A 344 -7.75 -19.90 -2.59
CA ALA A 344 -6.73 -20.65 -3.33
C ALA A 344 -5.61 -19.75 -3.89
N ALA A 345 -4.94 -19.01 -2.99
CA ALA A 345 -3.94 -18.00 -3.39
C ALA A 345 -2.74 -18.60 -4.14
N GLU A 346 -2.43 -19.87 -3.88
CA GLU A 346 -1.38 -20.65 -4.55
C GLU A 346 -1.72 -20.97 -6.02
N ALA A 347 -3.02 -21.10 -6.34
CA ALA A 347 -3.50 -21.45 -7.68
C ALA A 347 -3.81 -20.22 -8.53
N ASP A 348 -3.92 -20.42 -9.82
CA ASP A 348 -4.39 -19.38 -10.75
C ASP A 348 -5.87 -19.04 -10.50
N TRP A 349 -6.70 -20.07 -10.31
CA TRP A 349 -8.10 -19.94 -9.96
C TRP A 349 -8.53 -20.97 -8.90
N PRO A 350 -9.45 -20.63 -8.01
CA PRO A 350 -10.16 -21.62 -7.21
C PRO A 350 -11.09 -22.47 -8.09
N THR A 351 -11.50 -23.60 -7.59
CA THR A 351 -12.48 -24.46 -8.27
C THR A 351 -13.86 -24.29 -7.67
N TYR A 352 -14.88 -24.41 -8.52
CA TYR A 352 -16.29 -24.46 -8.11
C TYR A 352 -16.98 -25.70 -8.67
N ALA A 353 -18.08 -26.10 -8.08
CA ALA A 353 -18.88 -27.23 -8.51
C ALA A 353 -20.09 -26.77 -9.32
N LEU A 354 -20.07 -27.01 -10.63
CA LEU A 354 -21.24 -26.78 -11.50
C LEU A 354 -22.17 -28.00 -11.42
N LYS A 355 -23.37 -27.81 -10.88
CA LYS A 355 -24.41 -28.83 -10.81
C LYS A 355 -25.23 -28.84 -12.09
N TYR A 356 -25.52 -30.02 -12.60
CA TYR A 356 -26.34 -30.20 -13.81
C TYR A 356 -27.16 -31.50 -13.76
N GLN A 357 -28.15 -31.61 -14.61
CA GLN A 357 -28.90 -32.84 -14.84
C GLN A 357 -28.38 -33.54 -16.10
N ASP A 358 -28.10 -34.83 -15.99
CA ASP A 358 -27.77 -35.66 -17.15
C ASP A 358 -29.01 -36.01 -17.99
N GLU A 359 -28.82 -36.78 -19.05
CA GLU A 359 -29.90 -37.21 -19.95
C GLU A 359 -31.00 -38.04 -19.24
N SER A 360 -30.67 -38.70 -18.13
CA SER A 360 -31.61 -39.45 -17.29
C SER A 360 -32.35 -38.58 -16.26
N GLY A 361 -32.00 -37.27 -16.15
CA GLY A 361 -32.54 -36.35 -15.16
C GLY A 361 -31.88 -36.47 -13.79
N GLN A 362 -30.76 -37.23 -13.67
CA GLN A 362 -30.03 -37.36 -12.43
C GLN A 362 -29.12 -36.13 -12.23
N GLU A 363 -29.14 -35.56 -11.00
CA GLU A 363 -28.21 -34.48 -10.64
C GLU A 363 -26.77 -34.99 -10.57
N LYS A 364 -25.88 -34.33 -11.30
CA LYS A 364 -24.42 -34.53 -11.30
C LYS A 364 -23.70 -33.22 -11.06
N SER A 365 -22.42 -33.29 -10.79
CA SER A 365 -21.57 -32.15 -10.55
C SER A 365 -20.23 -32.33 -11.26
N ILE A 366 -19.71 -31.24 -11.83
CA ILE A 366 -18.37 -31.14 -12.42
C ILE A 366 -17.59 -30.04 -11.72
N ALA A 367 -16.35 -30.32 -11.31
CA ALA A 367 -15.43 -29.32 -10.74
C ALA A 367 -14.76 -28.53 -11.87
N LEU A 368 -14.86 -27.21 -11.84
CA LEU A 368 -14.35 -26.30 -12.86
C LEU A 368 -13.55 -25.18 -12.23
N PRO A 369 -12.51 -24.65 -12.89
CA PRO A 369 -11.83 -23.43 -12.44
C PRO A 369 -12.78 -22.23 -12.61
N MET A 370 -12.80 -21.32 -11.61
CA MET A 370 -13.57 -20.08 -11.65
C MET A 370 -12.78 -19.00 -12.41
N THR A 371 -12.87 -19.01 -13.74
CA THR A 371 -12.17 -18.04 -14.59
C THR A 371 -12.93 -16.71 -14.69
N PHE A 372 -12.27 -15.67 -15.21
CA PHE A 372 -12.93 -14.41 -15.52
C PHE A 372 -14.12 -14.59 -16.47
N ALA A 373 -14.04 -15.51 -17.43
CA ALA A 373 -15.14 -15.79 -18.34
C ALA A 373 -16.37 -16.38 -17.63
N ASP A 374 -16.18 -17.19 -16.57
CA ASP A 374 -17.28 -17.71 -15.75
C ASP A 374 -17.98 -16.57 -14.99
N PHE A 375 -17.22 -15.64 -14.41
CA PHE A 375 -17.77 -14.44 -13.80
C PHE A 375 -18.52 -13.57 -14.82
N ALA A 376 -17.91 -13.28 -15.98
CA ALA A 376 -18.49 -12.44 -17.02
C ALA A 376 -19.82 -13.02 -17.57
N ALA A 377 -19.98 -14.35 -17.59
CA ALA A 377 -21.21 -15.00 -18.04
C ALA A 377 -22.42 -14.72 -17.14
N THR A 378 -22.18 -14.26 -15.90
CA THR A 378 -23.25 -13.92 -14.95
C THR A 378 -23.75 -12.48 -15.08
N GLU A 379 -23.07 -11.63 -15.87
CA GLU A 379 -23.38 -10.22 -16.03
C GLU A 379 -23.82 -9.88 -17.46
N ALA A 380 -24.98 -9.21 -17.63
CA ALA A 380 -25.52 -8.91 -18.96
C ALA A 380 -24.61 -7.99 -19.78
N ARG A 381 -23.77 -7.14 -19.14
CA ARG A 381 -22.80 -6.28 -19.84
C ARG A 381 -21.76 -7.06 -20.67
N PHE A 382 -21.61 -8.37 -20.43
CA PHE A 382 -20.76 -9.27 -21.23
C PHE A 382 -21.57 -10.22 -22.12
N GLY A 383 -22.89 -10.14 -22.12
CA GLY A 383 -23.76 -11.09 -22.83
C GLY A 383 -23.45 -11.22 -24.33
N LYS A 384 -22.89 -10.17 -24.97
CA LYS A 384 -22.47 -10.20 -26.38
C LYS A 384 -21.18 -10.98 -26.64
N GLN A 385 -20.45 -11.33 -25.60
CA GLN A 385 -19.19 -12.06 -25.67
C GLN A 385 -19.38 -13.58 -25.69
N PHE A 386 -20.62 -14.04 -25.59
CA PHE A 386 -20.95 -15.47 -25.52
C PHE A 386 -21.84 -15.92 -26.66
N LYS A 387 -21.58 -17.12 -27.15
CA LYS A 387 -22.44 -17.80 -28.11
C LYS A 387 -22.70 -19.25 -27.70
N LYS A 388 -23.98 -19.64 -27.61
CA LYS A 388 -24.33 -21.04 -27.31
C LYS A 388 -23.89 -21.95 -28.45
N ALA A 389 -23.21 -23.04 -28.14
CA ALA A 389 -22.92 -24.12 -29.07
C ALA A 389 -23.97 -25.23 -28.91
N PRO A 390 -24.81 -25.49 -29.96
CA PRO A 390 -25.73 -26.61 -29.92
C PRO A 390 -24.98 -27.93 -29.70
N PRO A 391 -25.53 -28.91 -28.93
CA PRO A 391 -24.85 -30.17 -28.62
C PRO A 391 -24.42 -30.97 -29.85
N ASP A 392 -25.15 -30.92 -30.93
CA ASP A 392 -24.86 -31.58 -32.22
C ASP A 392 -23.65 -30.95 -32.96
N THR A 393 -23.19 -29.77 -32.54
CA THR A 393 -22.01 -29.09 -33.09
C THR A 393 -20.73 -29.32 -32.28
N TRP A 394 -20.83 -30.02 -31.14
CA TRP A 394 -19.67 -30.24 -30.27
C TRP A 394 -18.63 -31.13 -30.94
N ASN A 395 -17.39 -30.70 -30.87
CA ASN A 395 -16.25 -31.39 -31.45
C ASN A 395 -14.98 -31.14 -30.64
N ASP A 396 -13.88 -31.79 -31.00
CA ASP A 396 -12.58 -31.76 -30.29
C ASP A 396 -11.83 -30.41 -30.48
N ALA A 397 -12.24 -29.57 -31.43
CA ALA A 397 -11.69 -28.22 -31.56
C ALA A 397 -12.24 -27.26 -30.50
N MET A 398 -13.30 -27.62 -29.78
CA MET A 398 -13.81 -26.85 -28.65
C MET A 398 -13.03 -27.20 -27.38
N VAL A 399 -12.31 -26.25 -26.82
CA VAL A 399 -11.41 -26.40 -25.65
C VAL A 399 -11.90 -25.54 -24.49
N PRO A 400 -11.95 -26.04 -23.24
CA PRO A 400 -12.24 -25.20 -22.09
C PRO A 400 -11.29 -24.01 -22.01
N ILE A 401 -11.78 -22.81 -21.65
CA ILE A 401 -10.96 -21.58 -21.70
C ILE A 401 -9.70 -21.69 -20.83
N ALA A 402 -9.78 -22.32 -19.66
CA ALA A 402 -8.62 -22.49 -18.78
C ALA A 402 -7.50 -23.32 -19.45
N GLU A 403 -7.86 -24.37 -20.19
CA GLU A 403 -6.93 -25.18 -20.98
C GLU A 403 -6.43 -24.41 -22.21
N PHE A 404 -7.34 -23.71 -22.91
CA PHE A 404 -6.99 -22.89 -24.07
C PHE A 404 -5.90 -21.86 -23.76
N LEU A 405 -5.93 -21.27 -22.58
CA LEU A 405 -4.93 -20.27 -22.15
C LEU A 405 -3.56 -20.88 -21.84
N THR A 406 -3.44 -22.21 -21.71
CA THR A 406 -2.15 -22.89 -21.54
C THR A 406 -1.49 -23.26 -22.87
N LEU A 407 -2.22 -23.14 -23.99
CA LEU A 407 -1.71 -23.48 -25.31
C LEU A 407 -0.82 -22.38 -25.87
N ASP A 408 0.22 -22.75 -26.61
CA ASP A 408 1.01 -21.84 -27.40
C ASP A 408 0.19 -21.24 -28.55
N ALA A 409 0.61 -20.10 -29.10
CA ALA A 409 -0.13 -19.36 -30.11
C ALA A 409 -0.47 -20.22 -31.36
N ASP A 410 0.47 -21.04 -31.81
CA ASP A 410 0.28 -21.93 -32.97
C ASP A 410 -0.74 -23.05 -32.69
N ASP A 411 -0.77 -23.54 -31.44
CA ASP A 411 -1.72 -24.57 -31.00
C ASP A 411 -3.14 -24.04 -30.76
N ARG A 412 -3.32 -22.73 -30.66
CA ARG A 412 -4.63 -22.07 -30.54
C ARG A 412 -5.34 -21.95 -31.88
N GLU A 413 -4.61 -22.02 -32.99
CA GLU A 413 -5.20 -21.90 -34.31
C GLU A 413 -6.22 -23.00 -34.57
N GLY A 414 -7.41 -22.63 -35.04
CA GLY A 414 -8.52 -23.57 -35.32
C GLY A 414 -9.25 -24.09 -34.09
N LYS A 415 -8.90 -23.65 -32.86
CA LYS A 415 -9.60 -24.03 -31.63
C LYS A 415 -10.59 -22.96 -31.19
N PHE A 416 -11.64 -23.40 -30.50
CA PHE A 416 -12.76 -22.55 -30.05
C PHE A 416 -12.86 -22.64 -28.52
N PRO A 417 -12.43 -21.61 -27.77
CA PRO A 417 -12.54 -21.62 -26.32
C PRO A 417 -13.99 -21.52 -25.87
N TYR A 418 -14.33 -22.26 -24.82
CA TYR A 418 -15.66 -22.24 -24.21
C TYR A 418 -15.60 -22.34 -22.69
N ILE A 419 -16.71 -21.98 -22.04
CA ILE A 419 -17.00 -22.30 -20.64
C ILE A 419 -18.19 -23.26 -20.56
N TRP A 420 -18.25 -24.05 -19.50
CA TRP A 420 -19.42 -24.84 -19.16
C TRP A 420 -20.47 -23.97 -18.49
N ALA A 421 -21.72 -24.15 -18.87
CA ALA A 421 -22.88 -23.52 -18.26
C ALA A 421 -24.05 -24.51 -18.22
N VAL A 422 -25.14 -24.12 -17.61
CA VAL A 422 -26.40 -24.90 -17.64
C VAL A 422 -27.52 -24.11 -18.30
N ASP A 423 -28.40 -24.81 -18.99
CA ASP A 423 -29.62 -24.21 -19.58
C ASP A 423 -30.74 -24.07 -18.51
N ALA A 424 -31.88 -23.52 -18.91
CA ALA A 424 -33.04 -23.36 -18.04
C ALA A 424 -33.61 -24.69 -17.48
N LYS A 425 -33.19 -25.83 -18.02
CA LYS A 425 -33.51 -27.19 -17.55
C LYS A 425 -32.36 -27.85 -16.81
N ASN A 426 -31.38 -27.07 -16.37
CA ASN A 426 -30.16 -27.53 -15.71
C ASN A 426 -29.30 -28.52 -16.53
N ARG A 427 -29.42 -28.56 -17.85
CA ARG A 427 -28.59 -29.43 -18.71
C ARG A 427 -27.32 -28.68 -19.12
N LEU A 428 -26.21 -29.41 -19.21
CA LEU A 428 -24.92 -28.86 -19.64
C LEU A 428 -25.02 -28.24 -21.04
N MET A 429 -24.41 -27.08 -21.19
CA MET A 429 -24.19 -26.42 -22.47
C MET A 429 -22.79 -25.84 -22.54
N ARG A 430 -22.24 -25.69 -23.74
CA ARG A 430 -21.00 -24.97 -24.02
C ARG A 430 -21.34 -23.55 -24.46
N LEU A 431 -20.77 -22.57 -23.79
CA LEU A 431 -20.79 -21.17 -24.21
C LEU A 431 -19.43 -20.84 -24.82
N LEU A 432 -19.39 -20.68 -26.15
CA LEU A 432 -18.21 -20.22 -26.85
C LEU A 432 -17.93 -18.78 -26.46
N VAL A 433 -16.66 -18.46 -26.32
CA VAL A 433 -16.14 -17.18 -25.85
C VAL A 433 -15.50 -16.42 -27.00
N THR A 434 -15.75 -15.11 -27.12
CA THR A 434 -15.11 -14.27 -28.13
C THR A 434 -13.65 -14.00 -27.80
N GLU A 435 -12.89 -13.58 -28.81
CA GLU A 435 -11.49 -13.18 -28.66
C GLU A 435 -11.28 -12.09 -27.60
N ASP A 436 -12.17 -11.07 -27.57
CA ASP A 436 -12.09 -10.00 -26.58
C ASP A 436 -12.21 -10.52 -25.15
N LEU A 437 -13.09 -11.50 -24.92
CA LEU A 437 -13.24 -12.08 -23.58
C LEU A 437 -12.09 -13.06 -23.24
N VAL A 438 -11.51 -13.74 -24.23
CA VAL A 438 -10.27 -14.51 -24.04
C VAL A 438 -9.16 -13.58 -23.58
N ARG A 439 -8.95 -12.46 -24.27
CA ARG A 439 -7.95 -11.43 -23.89
C ARG A 439 -8.20 -10.89 -22.48
N SER A 440 -9.46 -10.66 -22.12
CA SER A 440 -9.81 -10.21 -20.77
C SER A 440 -9.49 -11.26 -19.71
N THR A 441 -9.78 -12.54 -19.98
CA THR A 441 -9.48 -13.65 -19.07
C THR A 441 -7.96 -13.83 -18.90
N GLU A 442 -7.20 -13.77 -19.98
CA GLU A 442 -5.74 -13.84 -19.97
C GLU A 442 -5.12 -12.67 -19.22
N GLU A 443 -5.64 -11.46 -19.45
CA GLU A 443 -5.19 -10.24 -18.77
C GLU A 443 -5.42 -10.32 -17.25
N ARG A 444 -6.60 -10.81 -16.81
CA ARG A 444 -6.88 -11.00 -15.38
C ARG A 444 -6.00 -12.07 -14.75
N LEU A 445 -5.69 -13.14 -15.47
CA LEU A 445 -4.75 -14.16 -15.04
C LEU A 445 -3.32 -13.59 -14.88
N HIS A 446 -2.88 -12.81 -15.86
CA HIS A 446 -1.57 -12.15 -15.80
C HIS A 446 -1.50 -11.16 -14.63
N PHE A 447 -2.54 -10.38 -14.42
CA PHE A 447 -2.62 -9.46 -13.28
C PHE A 447 -2.51 -10.19 -11.94
N TRP A 448 -3.22 -11.32 -11.79
CA TRP A 448 -3.12 -12.15 -10.58
C TRP A 448 -1.70 -12.68 -10.36
N ARG A 449 -1.06 -13.20 -11.41
CA ARG A 449 0.33 -13.68 -11.33
C ARG A 449 1.30 -12.55 -11.01
N GLN A 450 1.11 -11.36 -11.58
CA GLN A 450 1.90 -10.17 -11.24
C GLN A 450 1.76 -9.80 -9.76
N LEU A 451 0.55 -9.82 -9.22
CA LEU A 451 0.32 -9.57 -7.79
C LEU A 451 1.02 -10.61 -6.91
N LYS A 452 0.96 -11.90 -7.27
CA LYS A 452 1.71 -12.96 -6.56
C LYS A 452 3.22 -12.72 -6.61
N GLY A 453 3.75 -12.36 -7.77
CA GLY A 453 5.18 -12.01 -7.92
C GLY A 453 5.59 -10.83 -7.05
N ILE A 454 4.79 -9.76 -7.02
CA ILE A 454 5.03 -8.58 -6.17
C ILE A 454 4.97 -8.95 -4.68
N ALA A 455 4.01 -9.79 -4.27
CA ALA A 455 3.87 -10.27 -2.90
C ALA A 455 4.92 -11.34 -2.52
N GLY A 456 5.76 -11.77 -3.46
CA GLY A 456 6.78 -12.79 -3.22
C GLY A 456 6.24 -14.22 -3.05
N LEU A 457 4.97 -14.48 -3.41
CA LEU A 457 4.35 -15.80 -3.30
C LEU A 457 4.80 -16.77 -4.42
N ASP A 458 5.32 -16.27 -5.54
CA ASP A 458 5.89 -17.07 -6.63
C ASP A 458 7.36 -17.47 -6.37
N ARG A 459 7.96 -16.93 -5.32
CA ARG A 459 9.23 -17.44 -4.84
C ARG A 459 8.94 -18.79 -4.22
N VAL A 460 8.96 -19.85 -5.06
CA VAL A 460 9.29 -21.19 -4.56
C VAL A 460 10.53 -20.94 -3.72
N ALA A 461 10.54 -21.39 -2.47
CA ALA A 461 11.78 -21.55 -1.72
C ALA A 461 12.63 -22.47 -2.60
N GLU A 462 13.38 -21.90 -3.52
CA GLU A 462 14.40 -22.64 -4.24
C GLU A 462 15.32 -23.07 -3.12
N ASP A 463 15.24 -24.36 -2.84
CA ASP A 463 16.20 -25.04 -2.00
C ASP A 463 17.57 -24.51 -2.46
N SER A 464 18.27 -23.79 -1.60
CA SER A 464 19.57 -23.19 -1.94
C SER A 464 20.55 -24.22 -2.53
N ASP A 465 20.34 -25.50 -2.19
CA ASP A 465 21.04 -26.63 -2.72
C ASP A 465 20.62 -26.95 -4.18
N GLY A 466 19.35 -26.81 -4.54
CA GLY A 466 18.87 -27.03 -5.92
C GLY A 466 19.28 -25.94 -6.89
N VAL A 467 19.38 -24.66 -6.45
CA VAL A 467 19.94 -23.57 -7.27
C VAL A 467 21.43 -23.77 -7.46
N ALA A 468 22.16 -24.09 -6.41
CA ALA A 468 23.60 -24.35 -6.49
C ALA A 468 23.90 -25.54 -7.43
N GLU A 469 23.06 -26.57 -7.42
CA GLU A 469 23.22 -27.75 -8.28
C GLU A 469 22.90 -27.47 -9.75
N ARG A 470 21.84 -26.66 -10.04
CA ARG A 470 21.54 -26.19 -11.41
C ARG A 470 22.63 -25.28 -11.94
N VAL A 471 23.08 -24.30 -11.18
CA VAL A 471 24.17 -23.40 -11.57
C VAL A 471 25.48 -24.18 -11.78
N ARG A 472 25.79 -25.15 -10.92
CA ARG A 472 26.92 -26.07 -11.14
C ARG A 472 26.79 -26.90 -12.42
N ALA A 473 25.61 -27.49 -12.67
CA ALA A 473 25.36 -28.27 -13.87
C ALA A 473 25.48 -27.41 -15.15
N GLU A 474 24.94 -26.19 -15.12
CA GLU A 474 25.04 -25.26 -16.24
C GLU A 474 26.47 -24.74 -16.45
N LEU A 475 27.21 -24.49 -15.38
CA LEU A 475 28.63 -24.11 -15.44
C LEU A 475 29.49 -25.25 -15.98
N ILE A 476 29.27 -26.46 -15.50
CA ILE A 476 29.93 -27.68 -16.00
C ILE A 476 29.61 -27.90 -17.50
N ALA A 477 28.36 -27.74 -17.91
CA ALA A 477 27.96 -27.84 -19.31
C ALA A 477 28.64 -26.75 -20.18
N LYS A 478 28.73 -25.51 -19.72
CA LYS A 478 29.45 -24.43 -20.41
C LYS A 478 30.96 -24.64 -20.46
N ILE A 479 31.58 -25.15 -19.38
CA ILE A 479 33.00 -25.48 -19.34
C ILE A 479 33.29 -26.68 -20.27
N THR A 480 32.45 -27.70 -20.25
CA THR A 480 32.59 -28.90 -21.12
C THR A 480 32.42 -28.52 -22.60
N ALA A 481 31.47 -27.61 -22.90
CA ALA A 481 31.29 -27.11 -24.26
C ALA A 481 32.48 -26.23 -24.74
N SER A 482 33.10 -25.47 -23.83
CA SER A 482 34.29 -24.66 -24.17
C SER A 482 35.58 -25.48 -24.27
N LEU A 483 35.68 -26.57 -23.52
CA LEU A 483 36.81 -27.52 -23.60
C LEU A 483 36.68 -28.50 -24.77
N GLY A 484 35.47 -28.75 -25.29
CA GLY A 484 35.22 -29.61 -26.47
C GLY A 484 35.71 -29.04 -27.79
N VAL A 485 36.27 -27.80 -27.82
CA VAL A 485 36.87 -27.16 -29.01
C VAL A 485 38.41 -27.40 -29.07
N MET A 486 39.03 -27.98 -28.03
CA MET A 486 40.45 -28.29 -28.04
C MET A 486 40.68 -29.81 -27.78
N GLY A 487 40.84 -30.55 -28.87
CA GLY A 487 41.71 -31.74 -29.02
C GLY A 487 41.33 -32.97 -28.18
N SER A 488 41.02 -34.03 -28.92
CA SER A 488 40.93 -35.45 -28.54
C SER A 488 42.09 -35.96 -27.71
N ASP A 489 41.75 -36.95 -26.85
CA ASP A 489 42.54 -37.94 -26.12
C ASP A 489 42.94 -37.61 -24.67
N SER A 490 42.16 -38.12 -23.77
CA SER A 490 42.54 -39.01 -22.67
C SER A 490 41.39 -39.20 -21.68
N ALA A 491 41.00 -40.44 -21.52
CA ALA A 491 40.02 -40.93 -20.55
C ALA A 491 40.52 -40.73 -19.11
N ILE A 492 39.74 -40.09 -18.26
CA ILE A 492 39.88 -40.17 -16.82
C ILE A 492 38.56 -40.70 -16.23
N ALA A 493 38.64 -41.81 -15.53
CA ALA A 493 37.56 -42.51 -14.87
C ALA A 493 37.01 -41.73 -13.66
N PRO A 494 35.71 -41.86 -13.31
CA PRO A 494 35.12 -41.14 -12.20
C PRO A 494 35.55 -41.73 -10.85
N ALA A 495 36.12 -40.87 -9.98
CA ALA A 495 36.38 -41.19 -8.59
C ALA A 495 35.15 -40.91 -7.72
N GLY A 496 34.86 -41.81 -6.84
CA GLY A 496 33.64 -42.01 -6.09
C GLY A 496 33.28 -40.92 -5.09
N THR A 497 32.00 -40.90 -4.83
CA THR A 497 31.29 -40.16 -3.79
C THR A 497 31.86 -40.42 -2.40
N ALA A 498 32.33 -39.34 -1.75
CA ALA A 498 32.58 -39.34 -0.31
C ALA A 498 31.48 -38.51 0.39
N LYS A 499 30.72 -39.20 1.24
CA LYS A 499 29.80 -38.60 2.20
C LYS A 499 30.61 -37.75 3.20
N VAL A 500 30.24 -36.51 3.40
CA VAL A 500 30.70 -35.70 4.54
C VAL A 500 29.59 -35.65 5.57
N SER A 501 29.83 -36.33 6.69
CA SER A 501 29.07 -36.22 7.95
C SER A 501 29.50 -34.99 8.70
N GLY A 502 28.53 -34.33 9.40
CA GLY A 502 28.70 -33.08 10.07
C GLY A 502 29.67 -33.05 11.27
N GLY A 503 30.08 -31.83 11.57
CA GLY A 503 30.60 -31.38 12.86
C GLY A 503 32.07 -31.58 13.04
N ASP A 504 32.83 -30.46 12.92
CA ASP A 504 33.83 -30.08 13.91
C ASP A 504 34.53 -28.79 13.50
N THR A 505 34.88 -27.99 14.48
CA THR A 505 35.57 -26.70 14.40
C THR A 505 36.85 -26.81 13.56
N PRO A 506 37.14 -25.92 12.58
CA PRO A 506 38.38 -26.01 11.80
C PRO A 506 39.61 -25.63 12.63
N ALA A 507 40.59 -26.49 12.59
CA ALA A 507 41.96 -26.19 13.06
C ALA A 507 42.60 -25.15 12.11
N ALA A 508 43.47 -24.30 12.65
CA ALA A 508 44.21 -23.23 11.96
C ALA A 508 44.91 -23.76 10.69
N GLY A 509 44.55 -23.27 9.50
CA GLY A 509 45.29 -23.58 8.27
C GLY A 509 44.65 -23.37 6.92
N ASP A 510 43.34 -23.22 6.81
CA ASP A 510 42.70 -23.07 5.49
C ASP A 510 42.48 -21.60 5.13
N PHE A 511 43.19 -21.12 4.10
CA PHE A 511 43.04 -19.81 3.51
C PHE A 511 41.74 -19.76 2.69
N GLU A 512 40.81 -18.90 3.11
CA GLU A 512 39.61 -18.53 2.32
C GLU A 512 39.91 -17.22 1.58
N PRO A 513 39.90 -17.21 0.23
CA PRO A 513 40.17 -16.01 -0.55
C PRO A 513 39.07 -14.97 -0.37
N CYS A 514 39.43 -13.68 -0.43
CA CYS A 514 38.44 -12.61 -0.50
C CYS A 514 37.63 -12.72 -1.79
N TRP A 515 36.38 -12.29 -1.74
CA TRP A 515 35.49 -12.30 -2.90
C TRP A 515 34.54 -11.09 -2.89
N VAL A 516 33.86 -10.83 -4.01
CA VAL A 516 32.94 -9.70 -4.19
C VAL A 516 31.61 -10.22 -4.72
N GLU A 517 30.52 -9.81 -4.11
CA GLU A 517 29.17 -9.95 -4.70
C GLU A 517 29.07 -8.95 -5.86
N THR A 518 29.66 -9.30 -6.98
CA THR A 518 29.79 -8.40 -8.14
C THR A 518 28.47 -7.77 -8.61
N PRO A 519 27.32 -8.46 -8.62
CA PRO A 519 26.04 -7.85 -8.99
C PRO A 519 25.57 -6.71 -8.06
N GLU A 520 26.02 -6.71 -6.79
CA GLU A 520 25.66 -5.70 -5.79
C GLU A 520 26.61 -4.49 -5.79
N CYS A 521 27.65 -4.52 -6.61
CA CYS A 521 28.66 -3.47 -6.68
C CYS A 521 28.08 -2.15 -7.25
N THR A 522 28.26 -1.06 -6.51
CA THR A 522 27.84 0.30 -6.92
C THR A 522 28.89 1.09 -7.69
N ALA A 523 30.03 0.46 -8.08
CA ALA A 523 31.13 1.08 -8.81
C ALA A 523 31.67 2.39 -8.15
N CYS A 524 31.85 2.36 -6.83
CA CYS A 524 32.25 3.54 -6.04
C CYS A 524 33.76 3.82 -6.00
N ASP A 525 34.60 3.03 -6.69
CA ASP A 525 36.08 3.14 -6.79
C ASP A 525 36.87 2.91 -5.50
N GLU A 526 36.25 2.83 -4.32
CA GLU A 526 36.93 2.75 -3.02
C GLU A 526 37.86 1.53 -2.89
N CYS A 527 37.41 0.35 -3.32
CA CYS A 527 38.22 -0.87 -3.27
C CYS A 527 39.41 -0.82 -4.24
N MET A 528 39.27 -0.18 -5.40
CA MET A 528 40.33 0.01 -6.38
C MET A 528 41.40 0.98 -5.85
N ALA A 529 40.96 2.04 -5.14
CA ALA A 529 41.90 3.01 -4.51
C ALA A 529 42.66 2.41 -3.35
N ILE A 530 42.07 1.49 -2.59
CA ILE A 530 42.67 0.86 -1.40
C ILE A 530 43.56 -0.33 -1.77
N ALA A 531 43.10 -1.23 -2.64
CA ALA A 531 43.77 -2.48 -2.99
C ALA A 531 43.78 -2.75 -4.50
N PRO A 532 44.44 -1.93 -5.33
CA PRO A 532 44.38 -1.99 -6.79
C PRO A 532 44.96 -3.26 -7.43
N LYS A 533 45.74 -4.04 -6.65
CA LYS A 533 46.26 -5.33 -7.11
C LYS A 533 45.32 -6.51 -6.79
N THR A 534 44.34 -6.29 -5.92
CA THR A 534 43.36 -7.30 -5.53
C THR A 534 42.03 -7.10 -6.29
N PHE A 535 41.62 -5.85 -6.50
CA PHE A 535 40.34 -5.54 -7.13
C PHE A 535 40.55 -4.84 -8.50
N ALA A 536 39.70 -5.20 -9.46
CA ALA A 536 39.61 -4.52 -10.76
C ALA A 536 38.15 -4.45 -11.22
N TYR A 537 37.88 -3.66 -12.26
CA TYR A 537 36.59 -3.66 -12.91
C TYR A 537 36.51 -4.70 -14.01
N ASN A 538 35.38 -5.39 -14.10
CA ASN A 538 35.01 -6.19 -15.26
C ASN A 538 34.49 -5.30 -16.41
N ASP A 539 34.10 -5.92 -17.53
CA ASP A 539 33.58 -5.24 -18.71
C ASP A 539 32.29 -4.44 -18.46
N GLN A 540 31.56 -4.76 -17.38
CA GLN A 540 30.34 -4.09 -16.93
C GLN A 540 30.62 -2.95 -15.92
N LYS A 541 31.89 -2.64 -15.65
CA LYS A 541 32.36 -1.69 -14.62
C LYS A 541 31.91 -2.05 -13.20
N LEU A 542 31.82 -3.33 -12.89
CA LEU A 542 31.57 -3.84 -11.56
C LEU A 542 32.86 -4.44 -10.98
N ALA A 543 33.07 -4.30 -9.66
CA ALA A 543 34.27 -4.81 -9.00
C ALA A 543 34.32 -6.33 -9.01
N VAL A 544 35.51 -6.86 -9.31
CA VAL A 544 35.84 -8.29 -9.22
C VAL A 544 37.21 -8.46 -8.55
N VAL A 545 37.46 -9.61 -7.94
CA VAL A 545 38.78 -9.97 -7.41
C VAL A 545 39.64 -10.53 -8.53
N ILE A 546 40.79 -9.91 -8.78
CA ILE A 546 41.78 -10.37 -9.77
C ILE A 546 42.94 -11.15 -9.12
N ASP A 547 43.33 -10.78 -7.91
CA ASP A 547 44.32 -11.52 -7.12
C ASP A 547 43.99 -11.42 -5.63
N PRO A 548 43.46 -12.47 -5.00
CA PRO A 548 43.11 -12.45 -3.57
C PRO A 548 44.29 -12.31 -2.63
N LYS A 549 45.54 -12.44 -3.11
CA LYS A 549 46.80 -12.23 -2.38
C LYS A 549 47.56 -10.97 -2.79
N GLY A 550 46.97 -10.17 -3.69
CA GLY A 550 47.60 -8.98 -4.27
C GLY A 550 47.81 -7.82 -3.30
N ALA A 551 47.08 -7.81 -2.17
CA ALA A 551 47.19 -6.79 -1.13
C ALA A 551 47.38 -7.41 0.27
N LYS A 552 47.74 -6.57 1.28
CA LYS A 552 47.72 -6.99 2.67
C LYS A 552 46.30 -7.27 3.15
N PHE A 553 46.14 -8.19 4.07
CA PHE A 553 44.83 -8.49 4.63
C PHE A 553 44.17 -7.26 5.27
N ALA A 554 44.97 -6.39 5.89
CA ALA A 554 44.52 -5.10 6.43
C ALA A 554 43.87 -4.19 5.38
N ASP A 555 44.39 -4.16 4.14
CA ASP A 555 43.87 -3.35 3.05
C ASP A 555 42.60 -3.96 2.49
N ILE A 556 42.50 -5.31 2.42
CA ILE A 556 41.29 -6.01 2.02
C ILE A 556 40.16 -5.78 3.02
N VAL A 557 40.42 -5.89 4.33
CA VAL A 557 39.43 -5.58 5.37
C VAL A 557 39.00 -4.12 5.31
N LYS A 558 39.93 -3.19 5.08
CA LYS A 558 39.62 -1.78 4.91
C LYS A 558 38.75 -1.50 3.66
N ALA A 559 38.98 -2.23 2.56
CA ALA A 559 38.16 -2.14 1.37
C ALA A 559 36.73 -2.62 1.65
N ALA A 560 36.54 -3.69 2.41
CA ALA A 560 35.22 -4.15 2.85
C ALA A 560 34.51 -3.11 3.74
N GLU A 561 35.22 -2.51 4.70
CA GLU A 561 34.69 -1.46 5.59
C GLU A 561 34.26 -0.18 4.84
N LYS A 562 34.91 0.11 3.72
CA LYS A 562 34.64 1.28 2.88
C LYS A 562 33.67 1.01 1.75
N CYS A 563 33.35 -0.24 1.51
CA CYS A 563 32.39 -0.61 0.46
C CYS A 563 31.00 -0.09 0.82
N THR A 564 30.48 0.85 0.04
CA THR A 564 29.16 1.45 0.26
C THR A 564 28.01 0.46 0.06
N ALA A 565 28.23 -0.57 -0.76
CA ALA A 565 27.27 -1.65 -1.03
C ALA A 565 27.43 -2.83 -0.05
N GLY A 566 28.48 -2.88 0.76
CA GLY A 566 28.76 -3.99 1.67
C GLY A 566 29.08 -5.33 0.98
N CYS A 567 29.38 -5.29 -0.33
CA CYS A 567 29.49 -6.49 -1.19
C CYS A 567 30.91 -7.11 -1.24
N ILE A 568 31.84 -6.71 -0.37
CA ILE A 568 33.21 -7.25 -0.33
C ILE A 568 33.38 -8.10 0.92
N HIS A 569 33.74 -9.35 0.72
CA HIS A 569 33.98 -10.36 1.76
C HIS A 569 35.49 -10.62 1.88
N PRO A 570 36.14 -10.25 2.99
CA PRO A 570 37.59 -10.33 3.12
C PRO A 570 38.18 -11.74 3.15
N GLY A 571 37.40 -12.74 3.51
CA GLY A 571 37.90 -14.10 3.73
C GLY A 571 38.83 -14.21 4.95
N THR A 572 39.84 -15.08 4.86
CA THR A 572 40.84 -15.27 5.93
C THR A 572 42.23 -14.72 5.52
N PRO A 573 43.09 -14.34 6.48
CA PRO A 573 44.40 -13.82 6.15
C PRO A 573 45.29 -14.86 5.48
N TRP A 574 45.85 -14.52 4.32
CA TRP A 574 46.78 -15.40 3.59
C TRP A 574 48.23 -15.35 4.13
N ASN A 575 48.59 -14.30 4.86
CA ASN A 575 49.94 -14.10 5.44
C ASN A 575 49.87 -14.07 6.97
N ALA A 576 50.21 -15.19 7.61
CA ALA A 576 50.21 -15.33 9.07
C ALA A 576 51.20 -14.42 9.80
N ALA A 577 52.16 -13.78 9.10
CA ALA A 577 53.14 -12.88 9.68
C ALA A 577 52.68 -11.41 9.65
N GLU A 578 51.47 -11.08 9.20
CA GLU A 578 50.94 -9.72 9.14
C GLU A 578 50.64 -9.21 10.57
N PRO A 579 51.09 -7.96 10.92
CA PRO A 579 50.86 -7.44 12.26
C PRO A 579 49.39 -7.17 12.57
N GLY A 580 48.95 -7.57 13.76
CA GLY A 580 47.61 -7.23 14.26
C GLY A 580 46.49 -8.09 13.71
N LEU A 581 46.76 -9.31 13.21
CA LEU A 581 45.81 -10.23 12.60
C LEU A 581 44.60 -10.55 13.48
N GLU A 582 44.76 -10.72 14.80
CA GLU A 582 43.62 -10.98 15.69
C GLU A 582 42.54 -9.90 15.59
N LYS A 583 42.98 -8.62 15.60
CA LYS A 583 42.03 -7.50 15.45
C LYS A 583 41.44 -7.40 14.05
N LEU A 584 42.24 -7.71 13.04
CA LEU A 584 41.78 -7.70 11.64
C LEU A 584 40.78 -8.80 11.38
N THR A 585 40.97 -10.02 11.91
CA THR A 585 40.04 -11.15 11.77
C THR A 585 38.68 -10.85 12.43
N VAL A 586 38.71 -10.22 13.63
CA VAL A 586 37.47 -9.78 14.30
C VAL A 586 36.72 -8.71 13.49
N ARG A 587 37.44 -7.82 12.78
CA ARG A 587 36.85 -6.81 11.92
C ARG A 587 36.32 -7.44 10.63
N ALA A 588 37.07 -8.35 10.03
CA ALA A 588 36.69 -9.10 8.82
C ALA A 588 35.42 -9.94 9.02
N ALA A 589 35.26 -10.56 10.19
CA ALA A 589 34.09 -11.40 10.51
C ALA A 589 32.74 -10.69 10.46
N LYS A 590 32.73 -9.36 10.32
CA LYS A 590 31.49 -8.58 10.12
C LYS A 590 31.03 -8.54 8.64
N PHE A 591 31.91 -8.96 7.75
CA PHE A 591 31.73 -8.88 6.29
C PHE A 591 31.87 -10.25 5.62
N ASN A 592 32.22 -11.30 6.35
CA ASN A 592 32.32 -12.70 5.87
C ASN A 592 31.02 -13.45 6.11
#